data_17d6da373e578af78f2c3adf3c099f71
#
_entry.id   17d6da373e578af78f2c3adf3c099f71
#
_cell.length_a   1.000
_cell.length_b   1.000
_cell.length_c   1.000
_cell.angle_alpha   90.00
_cell.angle_beta   90.00
_cell.angle_gamma   90.00
#
_symmetry.space_group_name_H-M   'P 1'
#
loop_
_entity.id
_entity.type
_entity.pdbx_description
1 polymer ?
#
loop_
_entity_poly.entity_id
_entity_poly.type
_entity_poly.pdbx_seq_one_letter_code
_entity_poly.pdbx_strand_id
1 'polypeptide(L)'
;MEVSDATVTLSDDPDLTELINLNAATVGAIKISTRAKTYSGTAANLKLALAGTVTDGSNNALSGAMTISDGDGTSIAATVLSAIGSATGGTVTVTNAINVTGTADQAIVALHDTNTKVEVSDATVTLTDDPDLTELINLNAATTGAIKINTRAKTYSGTAANLKLALA
;
A
#
# COMPACT_ATOMS: atom_id res chain seq x y z
N MET A 1 10.04 -10.83 31.29
CA MET A 1 8.72 -11.48 31.07
C MET A 1 8.41 -11.27 29.61
N GLU A 2 8.42 -12.31 28.81
CA GLU A 2 7.97 -12.22 27.42
C GLU A 2 6.46 -12.44 27.39
N VAL A 3 5.71 -11.45 26.92
CA VAL A 3 4.25 -11.52 26.70
C VAL A 3 3.99 -11.48 25.21
N SER A 4 4.49 -12.51 24.49
CA SER A 4 4.54 -12.55 23.04
C SER A 4 3.16 -12.62 22.35
N ASP A 5 2.12 -13.04 23.06
CA ASP A 5 0.75 -13.23 22.55
C ASP A 5 -0.32 -12.37 23.27
N ALA A 6 0.13 -11.44 24.11
CA ALA A 6 -0.78 -10.61 24.88
C ALA A 6 -1.56 -9.64 24.00
N THR A 7 -2.88 -9.56 24.20
CA THR A 7 -3.68 -8.45 23.69
C THR A 7 -3.36 -7.19 24.50
N VAL A 8 -2.97 -6.12 23.82
CA VAL A 8 -2.69 -4.81 24.43
C VAL A 8 -3.89 -3.90 24.20
N THR A 9 -4.46 -3.35 25.26
CA THR A 9 -5.54 -2.35 25.16
C THR A 9 -5.03 -1.02 25.70
N LEU A 10 -5.03 0.00 24.86
CA LEU A 10 -4.58 1.34 25.21
C LEU A 10 -5.78 2.20 25.58
N SER A 11 -5.58 3.11 26.53
CA SER A 11 -6.55 4.13 26.93
C SER A 11 -6.44 5.41 26.10
N ASP A 12 -5.41 5.51 25.26
CA ASP A 12 -5.07 6.63 24.39
C ASP A 12 -4.73 6.15 22.97
N ASP A 13 -4.33 7.08 22.14
CA ASP A 13 -3.92 6.82 20.75
C ASP A 13 -2.41 6.95 20.62
N PRO A 14 -1.70 5.85 20.39
CA PRO A 14 -0.24 5.87 20.25
C PRO A 14 0.17 6.70 19.02
N ASP A 15 1.36 7.24 19.06
CA ASP A 15 2.02 7.74 17.85
C ASP A 15 2.55 6.57 17.00
N LEU A 16 3.08 6.88 15.80
CA LEU A 16 3.57 5.84 14.88
C LEU A 16 4.72 5.02 15.47
N THR A 17 5.62 5.66 16.21
CA THR A 17 6.80 5.01 16.81
C THR A 17 6.38 4.09 17.97
N GLU A 18 5.46 4.56 18.80
CA GLU A 18 4.88 3.77 19.88
C GLU A 18 4.16 2.53 19.33
N LEU A 19 3.37 2.71 18.26
CA LEU A 19 2.67 1.58 17.62
C LEU A 19 3.63 0.57 17.02
N ILE A 20 4.73 1.00 16.38
CA ILE A 20 5.80 0.11 15.90
C ILE A 20 6.39 -0.70 17.06
N ASN A 21 6.72 -0.05 18.16
CA ASN A 21 7.31 -0.71 19.33
C ASN A 21 6.34 -1.72 19.96
N LEU A 22 5.06 -1.39 20.04
CA LEU A 22 4.03 -2.30 20.53
C LEU A 22 3.87 -3.52 19.63
N ASN A 23 3.81 -3.32 18.31
CA ASN A 23 3.74 -4.42 17.34
C ASN A 23 4.97 -5.33 17.38
N ALA A 24 6.15 -4.78 17.68
CA ALA A 24 7.37 -5.58 17.86
C ALA A 24 7.38 -6.36 19.18
N ALA A 25 6.63 -5.92 20.18
CA ALA A 25 6.60 -6.52 21.51
C ALA A 25 5.54 -7.63 21.66
N THR A 26 4.50 -7.66 20.81
CA THR A 26 3.44 -8.66 20.88
C THR A 26 2.96 -9.10 19.49
N VAL A 27 2.59 -10.37 19.36
CA VAL A 27 1.83 -10.90 18.22
C VAL A 27 0.30 -10.87 18.47
N GLY A 28 -0.10 -10.50 19.70
CA GLY A 28 -1.49 -10.31 20.07
C GLY A 28 -2.09 -9.03 19.45
N ALA A 29 -3.40 -8.88 19.56
CA ALA A 29 -4.07 -7.69 19.05
C ALA A 29 -3.70 -6.43 19.84
N ILE A 30 -3.54 -5.30 19.14
CA ILE A 30 -3.38 -3.97 19.73
C ILE A 30 -4.68 -3.21 19.53
N LYS A 31 -5.29 -2.76 20.64
CA LYS A 31 -6.52 -1.99 20.63
C LYS A 31 -6.22 -0.55 21.02
N ILE A 32 -6.48 0.39 20.11
CA ILE A 32 -6.29 1.82 20.33
C ILE A 32 -7.62 2.51 20.66
N SER A 33 -7.58 3.72 21.21
CA SER A 33 -8.78 4.43 21.64
C SER A 33 -9.66 4.92 20.48
N THR A 34 -9.04 5.47 19.44
CA THR A 34 -9.75 6.12 18.33
C THR A 34 -9.64 5.38 17.02
N ARG A 35 -10.74 4.81 16.52
CA ARG A 35 -10.79 4.12 15.24
C ARG A 35 -10.29 4.96 14.05
N ALA A 36 -10.59 6.27 14.05
CA ALA A 36 -10.24 7.21 12.98
C ALA A 36 -8.84 7.84 13.16
N LYS A 37 -7.96 7.25 13.98
CA LYS A 37 -6.58 7.72 14.16
C LYS A 37 -5.85 7.72 12.81
N THR A 38 -5.25 8.86 12.47
CA THR A 38 -4.44 9.02 11.27
C THR A 38 -2.96 8.81 11.59
N TYR A 39 -2.23 8.20 10.64
CA TYR A 39 -0.79 8.03 10.77
C TYR A 39 -0.08 8.55 9.52
N SER A 40 1.11 9.12 9.73
CA SER A 40 1.99 9.61 8.66
C SER A 40 3.41 9.13 8.89
N GLY A 41 4.07 8.66 7.83
CA GLY A 41 5.45 8.21 7.87
C GLY A 41 5.87 7.52 6.59
N THR A 42 7.04 6.91 6.60
CA THR A 42 7.48 6.10 5.45
C THR A 42 6.63 4.83 5.32
N ALA A 43 6.54 4.30 4.11
CA ALA A 43 5.84 3.03 3.86
C ALA A 43 6.39 1.90 4.72
N ALA A 44 7.72 1.88 4.96
CA ALA A 44 8.36 0.92 5.84
C ALA A 44 7.85 1.03 7.29
N ASN A 45 7.77 2.24 7.83
CA ASN A 45 7.30 2.47 9.19
C ASN A 45 5.80 2.17 9.35
N LEU A 46 4.98 2.61 8.39
CA LEU A 46 3.56 2.29 8.38
C LEU A 46 3.31 0.77 8.31
N LYS A 47 4.06 0.05 7.45
CA LYS A 47 3.99 -1.41 7.39
C LYS A 47 4.34 -2.05 8.73
N LEU A 48 5.38 -1.58 9.43
CA LEU A 48 5.77 -2.11 10.74
C LEU A 48 4.71 -1.82 11.80
N ALA A 49 4.15 -0.59 11.81
CA ALA A 49 3.11 -0.20 12.75
C ALA A 49 1.80 -1.00 12.57
N LEU A 50 1.51 -1.42 11.35
CA LEU A 50 0.26 -2.11 10.97
C LEU A 50 0.46 -3.61 10.70
N ALA A 51 1.63 -4.17 11.04
CA ALA A 51 1.97 -5.57 10.74
C ALA A 51 1.10 -6.59 11.46
N GLY A 52 0.60 -6.24 12.65
CA GLY A 52 -0.28 -7.08 13.46
C GLY A 52 -1.76 -6.72 13.32
N THR A 53 -2.57 -7.21 14.21
CA THR A 53 -3.98 -6.83 14.33
C THR A 53 -4.09 -5.56 15.14
N VAL A 54 -4.32 -4.42 14.47
CA VAL A 54 -4.57 -3.12 15.12
C VAL A 54 -6.04 -2.74 14.91
N THR A 55 -6.77 -2.55 16.01
CA THR A 55 -8.22 -2.27 16.01
C THR A 55 -8.54 -1.15 17.00
N ASP A 56 -9.79 -0.69 16.98
CA ASP A 56 -10.32 0.09 18.10
C ASP A 56 -10.69 -0.81 19.29
N GLY A 57 -11.10 -0.20 20.41
CA GLY A 57 -11.53 -0.92 21.61
C GLY A 57 -12.69 -1.90 21.38
N SER A 58 -13.47 -1.73 20.30
CA SER A 58 -14.61 -2.57 19.92
C SER A 58 -14.25 -3.62 18.84
N ASN A 59 -12.97 -3.83 18.55
CA ASN A 59 -12.44 -4.73 17.52
C ASN A 59 -12.78 -4.33 16.07
N ASN A 60 -13.13 -3.07 15.80
CA ASN A 60 -13.28 -2.62 14.43
C ASN A 60 -11.91 -2.28 13.81
N ALA A 61 -11.74 -2.59 12.53
CA ALA A 61 -10.55 -2.17 11.78
C ALA A 61 -10.41 -0.64 11.81
N LEU A 62 -9.18 -0.14 11.75
CA LEU A 62 -8.91 1.29 11.65
C LEU A 62 -9.64 1.91 10.45
N SER A 63 -10.06 3.16 10.58
CA SER A 63 -10.69 3.93 9.50
C SER A 63 -10.00 5.26 9.24
N GLY A 64 -8.91 5.54 9.96
CA GLY A 64 -8.12 6.75 9.78
C GLY A 64 -7.33 6.74 8.48
N ALA A 65 -7.14 7.92 7.90
CA ALA A 65 -6.29 8.08 6.73
C ALA A 65 -4.82 7.81 7.07
N MET A 66 -4.08 7.26 6.09
CA MET A 66 -2.63 7.06 6.18
C MET A 66 -1.94 7.97 5.17
N THR A 67 -0.79 8.53 5.55
CA THR A 67 0.02 9.35 4.65
C THR A 67 1.40 8.75 4.51
N ILE A 68 1.77 8.35 3.29
CA ILE A 68 3.11 7.85 2.96
C ILE A 68 3.96 9.04 2.53
N SER A 69 5.06 9.29 3.25
CA SER A 69 5.94 10.44 3.08
C SER A 69 7.34 10.08 2.58
N ASP A 70 7.49 8.95 1.91
CA ASP A 70 8.74 8.59 1.24
C ASP A 70 9.10 9.65 0.20
N GLY A 71 10.40 9.89 0.00
CA GLY A 71 10.88 10.88 -0.97
C GLY A 71 10.67 10.45 -2.42
N ASP A 72 10.75 11.42 -3.33
CA ASP A 72 10.63 11.19 -4.78
C ASP A 72 11.57 10.08 -5.27
N GLY A 73 11.04 9.22 -6.13
CA GLY A 73 11.77 8.10 -6.72
C GLY A 73 12.07 6.95 -5.76
N THR A 74 11.64 7.02 -4.49
CA THR A 74 11.81 5.90 -3.56
C THR A 74 11.09 4.66 -4.07
N SER A 75 11.81 3.53 -4.09
CA SER A 75 11.22 2.26 -4.51
C SER A 75 10.44 1.61 -3.36
N ILE A 76 9.14 1.40 -3.57
CA ILE A 76 8.24 0.73 -2.64
C ILE A 76 7.64 -0.48 -3.32
N ALA A 77 7.72 -1.64 -2.67
CA ALA A 77 7.08 -2.84 -3.21
C ALA A 77 5.55 -2.68 -3.22
N ALA A 78 4.90 -3.08 -4.30
CA ALA A 78 3.45 -3.02 -4.44
C ALA A 78 2.73 -3.75 -3.30
N THR A 79 3.27 -4.88 -2.83
CA THR A 79 2.75 -5.61 -1.67
C THR A 79 2.79 -4.83 -0.35
N VAL A 80 3.70 -3.86 -0.22
CA VAL A 80 3.74 -2.97 0.95
C VAL A 80 2.60 -1.97 0.89
N LEU A 81 2.36 -1.35 -0.27
CA LEU A 81 1.26 -0.41 -0.46
C LEU A 81 -0.10 -1.08 -0.24
N SER A 82 -0.32 -2.25 -0.84
CA SER A 82 -1.57 -2.99 -0.66
C SER A 82 -1.77 -3.46 0.79
N ALA A 83 -0.70 -3.83 1.50
CA ALA A 83 -0.80 -4.19 2.92
C ALA A 83 -1.22 -2.99 3.79
N ILE A 84 -0.63 -1.80 3.56
CA ILE A 84 -1.02 -0.57 4.26
C ILE A 84 -2.47 -0.22 3.94
N GLY A 85 -2.86 -0.25 2.66
CA GLY A 85 -4.22 0.04 2.22
C GLY A 85 -5.26 -0.90 2.81
N SER A 86 -4.94 -2.18 2.93
CA SER A 86 -5.83 -3.19 3.54
C SER A 86 -5.95 -3.05 5.06
N ALA A 87 -4.98 -2.41 5.73
CA ALA A 87 -4.98 -2.26 7.18
C ALA A 87 -5.88 -1.11 7.67
N THR A 88 -6.39 -0.27 6.77
CA THR A 88 -7.28 0.83 7.11
C THR A 88 -8.52 0.90 6.22
N GLY A 89 -9.63 1.37 6.77
CA GLY A 89 -10.80 1.78 6.00
C GLY A 89 -10.70 3.19 5.40
N GLY A 90 -9.67 3.97 5.79
CA GLY A 90 -9.42 5.31 5.27
C GLY A 90 -8.55 5.33 4.00
N THR A 91 -8.41 6.50 3.41
CA THR A 91 -7.54 6.73 2.25
C THR A 91 -6.08 6.60 2.63
N VAL A 92 -5.26 6.06 1.72
CA VAL A 92 -3.80 6.04 1.82
C VAL A 92 -3.23 6.99 0.77
N THR A 93 -2.77 8.16 1.19
CA THR A 93 -2.21 9.18 0.29
C THR A 93 -0.69 9.05 0.24
N VAL A 94 -0.13 8.99 -0.96
CA VAL A 94 1.32 9.08 -1.18
C VAL A 94 1.65 10.50 -1.62
N THR A 95 2.52 11.18 -0.89
CA THR A 95 2.76 12.63 -1.08
C THR A 95 3.74 12.96 -2.19
N ASN A 96 4.55 12.01 -2.63
CA ASN A 96 5.61 12.21 -3.60
C ASN A 96 5.54 11.16 -4.72
N ALA A 97 6.13 11.44 -5.87
CA ALA A 97 6.25 10.50 -6.98
C ALA A 97 7.21 9.35 -6.60
N ILE A 98 6.67 8.18 -6.33
CA ILE A 98 7.42 6.98 -5.94
C ILE A 98 7.65 6.04 -7.13
N ASN A 99 8.52 5.05 -6.95
CA ASN A 99 8.66 3.92 -7.88
C ASN A 99 8.03 2.66 -7.26
N VAL A 100 6.90 2.22 -7.78
CA VAL A 100 6.23 0.98 -7.34
C VAL A 100 6.86 -0.21 -8.02
N THR A 101 7.28 -1.21 -7.25
CA THR A 101 7.96 -2.41 -7.77
C THR A 101 7.18 -3.68 -7.43
N GLY A 102 7.09 -4.62 -8.39
CA GLY A 102 6.41 -5.89 -8.19
C GLY A 102 5.96 -6.54 -9.49
N THR A 103 5.16 -7.59 -9.41
CA THR A 103 4.49 -8.15 -10.59
C THR A 103 3.35 -7.23 -11.05
N ALA A 104 2.86 -7.43 -12.28
CA ALA A 104 1.74 -6.67 -12.81
C ALA A 104 0.50 -6.81 -11.91
N ASP A 105 0.15 -8.02 -11.50
CA ASP A 105 -0.95 -8.28 -10.56
C ASP A 105 -0.78 -7.54 -9.24
N GLN A 106 0.42 -7.56 -8.65
CA GLN A 106 0.70 -6.86 -7.38
C GLN A 106 0.55 -5.35 -7.53
N ALA A 107 1.03 -4.78 -8.63
CA ALA A 107 0.93 -3.36 -8.91
C ALA A 107 -0.53 -2.94 -9.16
N ILE A 108 -1.33 -3.76 -9.86
CA ILE A 108 -2.77 -3.54 -10.05
C ILE A 108 -3.51 -3.55 -8.70
N VAL A 109 -3.24 -4.56 -7.86
CA VAL A 109 -3.83 -4.62 -6.52
C VAL A 109 -3.48 -3.38 -5.69
N ALA A 110 -2.24 -2.88 -5.80
CA ALA A 110 -1.80 -1.71 -5.04
C ALA A 110 -2.41 -0.39 -5.54
N LEU A 111 -2.53 -0.20 -6.87
CA LEU A 111 -2.79 1.11 -7.46
C LEU A 111 -4.19 1.25 -8.11
N HIS A 112 -4.78 0.13 -8.54
CA HIS A 112 -6.05 0.11 -9.27
C HIS A 112 -7.21 -0.49 -8.46
N ASP A 113 -6.92 -1.37 -7.50
CA ASP A 113 -7.96 -1.96 -6.65
C ASP A 113 -8.48 -0.92 -5.64
N THR A 114 -9.76 -0.57 -5.74
CA THR A 114 -10.43 0.37 -4.85
C THR A 114 -10.45 -0.07 -3.37
N ASN A 115 -10.22 -1.35 -3.09
CA ASN A 115 -10.17 -1.86 -1.72
C ASN A 115 -8.89 -1.46 -0.99
N THR A 116 -7.80 -1.19 -1.71
CA THR A 116 -6.54 -0.74 -1.10
C THR A 116 -6.51 0.76 -0.83
N LYS A 117 -7.39 1.54 -1.48
CA LYS A 117 -7.56 2.99 -1.28
C LYS A 117 -6.26 3.80 -1.36
N VAL A 118 -5.26 3.28 -2.08
CA VAL A 118 -3.99 3.98 -2.30
C VAL A 118 -4.16 5.02 -3.39
N GLU A 119 -3.85 6.28 -3.07
CA GLU A 119 -3.91 7.41 -3.99
C GLU A 119 -2.51 7.89 -4.32
N VAL A 120 -2.03 7.57 -5.52
CA VAL A 120 -0.79 8.07 -6.11
C VAL A 120 -0.95 8.09 -7.63
N SER A 121 -1.10 9.28 -8.20
CA SER A 121 -1.42 9.44 -9.64
C SER A 121 -0.20 9.48 -10.56
N ASP A 122 1.01 9.65 -10.03
CA ASP A 122 2.26 9.91 -10.78
C ASP A 122 3.37 8.90 -10.49
N ALA A 123 3.03 7.78 -9.85
CA ALA A 123 3.99 6.72 -9.55
C ALA A 123 4.58 6.11 -10.83
N THR A 124 5.90 5.99 -10.90
CA THR A 124 6.54 5.08 -11.84
C THR A 124 6.29 3.65 -11.39
N VAL A 125 5.97 2.74 -12.32
CA VAL A 125 5.81 1.31 -12.03
C VAL A 125 6.95 0.55 -12.69
N THR A 126 7.69 -0.26 -11.93
CA THR A 126 8.73 -1.16 -12.45
C THR A 126 8.30 -2.60 -12.21
N LEU A 127 7.93 -3.30 -13.28
CA LEU A 127 7.45 -4.66 -13.23
C LEU A 127 8.60 -5.67 -13.23
N THR A 128 8.44 -6.74 -12.46
CA THR A 128 9.38 -7.87 -12.40
C THR A 128 9.00 -9.01 -13.34
N ASP A 129 7.84 -8.91 -13.96
CA ASP A 129 7.29 -9.83 -14.96
C ASP A 129 6.86 -9.08 -16.23
N ASP A 130 6.27 -9.81 -17.16
CA ASP A 130 5.75 -9.26 -18.40
C ASP A 130 4.21 -9.23 -18.36
N PRO A 131 3.60 -8.05 -18.22
CA PRO A 131 2.14 -7.92 -18.15
C PRO A 131 1.48 -8.42 -19.44
N ASP A 132 0.24 -8.86 -19.34
CA ASP A 132 -0.63 -9.02 -20.50
C ASP A 132 -1.22 -7.65 -20.94
N LEU A 133 -2.00 -7.66 -22.01
CA LEU A 133 -2.59 -6.42 -22.55
C LEU A 133 -3.60 -5.79 -21.56
N THR A 134 -4.37 -6.61 -20.84
CA THR A 134 -5.39 -6.13 -19.88
C THR A 134 -4.73 -5.54 -18.65
N GLU A 135 -3.71 -6.20 -18.14
CA GLU A 135 -2.91 -5.69 -17.01
C GLU A 135 -2.27 -4.34 -17.35
N LEU A 136 -1.71 -4.22 -18.57
CA LEU A 136 -1.08 -2.98 -19.00
C LEU A 136 -2.11 -1.83 -19.13
N ILE A 137 -3.32 -2.12 -19.62
CA ILE A 137 -4.43 -1.15 -19.65
C ILE A 137 -4.79 -0.68 -18.24
N ASN A 138 -4.92 -1.61 -17.28
CA ASN A 138 -5.28 -1.28 -15.91
C ASN A 138 -4.19 -0.44 -15.21
N LEU A 139 -2.93 -0.79 -15.42
CA LEU A 139 -1.80 -0.02 -14.87
C LEU A 139 -1.73 1.38 -15.49
N ASN A 140 -1.92 1.49 -16.80
CA ASN A 140 -1.91 2.79 -17.48
C ASN A 140 -3.07 3.69 -17.06
N ALA A 141 -4.19 3.10 -16.66
CA ALA A 141 -5.31 3.85 -16.08
C ALA A 141 -5.06 4.29 -14.62
N ALA A 142 -4.17 3.58 -13.90
CA ALA A 142 -3.90 3.83 -12.47
C ALA A 142 -2.80 4.87 -12.23
N THR A 143 -1.91 5.12 -13.19
CA THR A 143 -0.82 6.10 -13.04
C THR A 143 -0.54 6.84 -14.35
N THR A 144 -0.11 8.11 -14.22
CA THR A 144 0.44 8.90 -15.32
C THR A 144 1.96 8.75 -15.42
N GLY A 145 2.59 8.07 -14.45
CA GLY A 145 4.01 7.79 -14.45
C GLY A 145 4.39 6.67 -15.42
N ALA A 146 5.68 6.54 -15.71
CA ALA A 146 6.17 5.55 -16.65
C ALA A 146 5.99 4.10 -16.13
N ILE A 147 5.53 3.20 -16.99
CA ILE A 147 5.47 1.76 -16.71
C ILE A 147 6.65 1.10 -17.39
N LYS A 148 7.53 0.48 -16.61
CA LYS A 148 8.72 -0.24 -17.06
C LYS A 148 8.44 -1.74 -17.00
N ILE A 149 8.40 -2.39 -18.17
CA ILE A 149 8.21 -3.83 -18.28
C ILE A 149 9.58 -4.55 -18.30
N ASN A 150 9.60 -5.83 -17.93
CA ASN A 150 10.84 -6.61 -17.83
C ASN A 150 11.42 -6.93 -19.20
N THR A 151 10.62 -7.29 -20.19
CA THR A 151 11.06 -7.71 -21.52
C THR A 151 10.80 -6.64 -22.57
N ARG A 152 11.87 -6.04 -23.12
CA ARG A 152 11.78 -4.98 -24.16
C ARG A 152 11.12 -5.40 -25.47
N ALA A 153 11.18 -6.67 -25.81
CA ALA A 153 10.70 -7.21 -27.09
C ALA A 153 9.35 -7.93 -26.98
N LYS A 154 8.55 -7.64 -25.93
CA LYS A 154 7.24 -8.26 -25.79
C LYS A 154 6.30 -7.81 -26.91
N THR A 155 5.61 -8.77 -27.53
CA THR A 155 4.59 -8.50 -28.54
C THR A 155 3.21 -8.50 -27.89
N TYR A 156 2.46 -7.44 -28.14
CA TYR A 156 1.06 -7.34 -27.71
C TYR A 156 0.15 -7.42 -28.94
N SER A 157 -0.94 -8.17 -28.83
CA SER A 157 -1.96 -8.30 -29.87
C SER A 157 -3.35 -8.00 -29.30
N GLY A 158 -4.15 -7.29 -30.07
CA GLY A 158 -5.50 -6.90 -29.65
C GLY A 158 -6.14 -5.93 -30.65
N THR A 159 -7.27 -5.36 -30.28
CA THR A 159 -7.89 -4.30 -31.08
C THR A 159 -7.05 -3.02 -31.01
N ALA A 160 -7.14 -2.18 -32.05
CA ALA A 160 -6.44 -0.89 -32.08
C ALA A 160 -6.83 -0.01 -30.86
N ALA A 161 -8.10 -0.09 -30.41
CA ALA A 161 -8.56 0.63 -29.24
C ALA A 161 -7.84 0.16 -27.96
N ASN A 162 -7.74 -1.15 -27.73
CA ASN A 162 -7.08 -1.70 -26.54
C ASN A 162 -5.57 -1.44 -26.56
N LEU A 163 -4.93 -1.58 -27.73
CA LEU A 163 -3.51 -1.25 -27.87
C LEU A 163 -3.24 0.23 -27.59
N LYS A 164 -4.11 1.12 -28.03
CA LYS A 164 -4.01 2.55 -27.71
C LYS A 164 -4.11 2.80 -26.20
N LEU A 165 -5.05 2.17 -25.51
CA LEU A 165 -5.22 2.32 -24.05
C LEU A 165 -4.02 1.77 -23.25
N ALA A 166 -3.40 0.69 -23.72
CA ALA A 166 -2.26 0.08 -23.07
C ALA A 166 -0.94 0.87 -23.26
N LEU A 167 -0.83 1.67 -24.33
CA LEU A 167 0.40 2.35 -24.74
C LEU A 167 0.29 3.88 -24.68
N ALA A 168 -0.77 4.41 -24.11
CA ALA A 168 -0.96 5.85 -23.92
C ALA A 168 -0.17 6.35 -22.72
#